data_6d70d2a12cfe2b1e29af06ab59ea6092
#
_entry.id   6d70d2a12cfe2b1e29af06ab59ea6092
#
_cell.length_a   1.000
_cell.length_b   1.000
_cell.length_c   1.000
_cell.angle_alpha   90.00
_cell.angle_beta   90.00
_cell.angle_gamma   90.00
#
_symmetry.space_group_name_H-M   'P 1'
#
loop_
_entity.id
_entity.type
_entity.pdbx_description
1 polymer ?
#
loop_
_entity_poly.entity_id
_entity_poly.type
_entity_poly.pdbx_seq_one_letter_code
_entity_poly.pdbx_strand_id
1 'polypeptide(L)'
;SLAAHGGSPLAATLRGRRVTRIAVHPHRQREGIGQALVRSASGEDYLSVSFGYTDELWRFWQQCGFVLVRMGSHREASSGCYTAMALRPQSEAGRQLCEQAKRRLKRDARVLSAWNGEKIPVEDGWEATLNNDDWLELAGFAFAHRAFSTSVAALTRLLLTVDMPLPALRGKMEGKVEDVGRKALLATLRSETAQAIESLDYPRCQQLKEDILQWQFFQ
;
A
#
# COMPACT_ATOMS: atom_id res chain seq x y z
N SER A 1 0.46 8.14 -2.29
CA SER A 1 -0.50 8.51 -1.24
C SER A 1 -1.22 7.29 -0.67
N LEU A 2 -1.82 7.40 0.50
CA LEU A 2 -2.55 6.30 1.13
C LEU A 2 -3.84 5.99 0.35
N ALA A 3 -4.51 7.00 -0.20
CA ALA A 3 -5.68 6.81 -1.06
C ALA A 3 -5.32 6.05 -2.34
N ALA A 4 -4.35 6.55 -3.10
CA ALA A 4 -4.02 5.98 -4.41
C ALA A 4 -3.26 4.65 -4.33
N HIS A 5 -2.20 4.57 -3.51
CA HIS A 5 -1.34 3.39 -3.44
C HIS A 5 -1.73 2.42 -2.31
N GLY A 6 -2.28 2.95 -1.23
CA GLY A 6 -2.82 2.15 -0.12
C GLY A 6 -4.25 1.66 -0.37
N GLY A 7 -4.91 2.13 -1.44
CA GLY A 7 -6.28 1.72 -1.78
C GLY A 7 -7.30 2.06 -0.70
N SER A 8 -7.11 3.15 0.04
CA SER A 8 -8.05 3.58 1.08
C SER A 8 -8.87 4.80 0.62
N PRO A 9 -10.12 4.63 0.17
CA PRO A 9 -10.99 5.75 -0.21
C PRO A 9 -11.22 6.74 0.95
N LEU A 10 -11.31 6.25 2.18
CA LEU A 10 -11.46 7.07 3.38
C LEU A 10 -10.33 8.11 3.52
N ALA A 11 -9.10 7.75 3.12
CA ALA A 11 -7.96 8.68 3.18
C ALA A 11 -8.13 9.91 2.26
N ALA A 12 -8.94 9.81 1.23
CA ALA A 12 -9.23 10.93 0.33
C ALA A 12 -10.26 11.92 0.88
N THR A 13 -11.08 11.50 1.85
CA THR A 13 -12.15 12.31 2.45
C THR A 13 -11.70 13.02 3.72
N LEU A 14 -10.58 12.62 4.32
CA LEU A 14 -10.07 13.17 5.57
C LEU A 14 -8.98 14.22 5.35
N ARG A 15 -8.86 15.12 6.31
CA ARG A 15 -7.86 16.17 6.30
C ARG A 15 -6.62 15.78 7.09
N GLY A 16 -5.54 15.54 6.36
CA GLY A 16 -4.24 15.19 6.92
C GLY A 16 -3.22 16.31 6.75
N ARG A 17 -2.36 16.48 7.76
CA ARG A 17 -1.16 17.31 7.67
C ARG A 17 0.06 16.42 7.52
N ARG A 18 0.91 16.74 6.55
CA ARG A 18 2.13 15.97 6.29
C ARG A 18 3.34 16.64 6.92
N VAL A 19 4.11 15.86 7.68
CA VAL A 19 5.47 16.25 8.07
C VAL A 19 6.37 16.03 6.88
N THR A 20 6.86 17.11 6.28
CA THR A 20 7.70 17.06 5.08
C THR A 20 9.18 17.04 5.41
N ARG A 21 9.57 17.76 6.46
CA ARG A 21 10.95 17.82 6.96
C ARG A 21 10.95 18.05 8.46
N ILE A 22 11.90 17.42 9.12
CA ILE A 22 12.25 17.68 10.51
C ILE A 22 13.78 17.64 10.61
N ALA A 23 14.36 18.61 11.29
CA ALA A 23 15.79 18.64 11.56
C ALA A 23 16.04 19.22 12.95
N VAL A 24 17.02 18.66 13.65
CA VAL A 24 17.55 19.18 14.91
C VAL A 24 19.05 19.36 14.72
N HIS A 25 19.56 20.50 15.16
CA HIS A 25 20.98 20.80 15.05
C HIS A 25 21.83 19.67 15.65
N PRO A 26 22.90 19.22 15.01
CA PRO A 26 23.69 18.05 15.45
C PRO A 26 24.07 18.07 16.92
N HIS A 27 24.48 19.24 17.46
CA HIS A 27 24.84 19.41 18.88
C HIS A 27 23.67 19.33 19.85
N ARG A 28 22.43 19.34 19.36
CA ARG A 28 21.20 19.30 20.15
C ARG A 28 20.37 18.04 19.88
N GLN A 29 20.94 17.10 19.13
CA GLN A 29 20.29 15.81 18.88
C GLN A 29 20.30 14.97 20.16
N ARG A 30 19.33 14.02 20.26
CA ARG A 30 19.11 13.14 21.41
C ARG A 30 18.70 13.83 22.73
N GLU A 31 18.39 15.14 22.68
CA GLU A 31 17.81 15.90 23.80
C GLU A 31 16.27 15.87 23.81
N GLY A 32 15.62 15.07 22.97
CA GLY A 32 14.14 15.02 22.85
C GLY A 32 13.50 16.15 22.03
N ILE A 33 14.29 17.08 21.48
CA ILE A 33 13.78 18.25 20.74
C ILE A 33 12.96 17.83 19.52
N GLY A 34 13.44 16.84 18.74
CA GLY A 34 12.71 16.32 17.58
C GLY A 34 11.34 15.76 17.97
N GLN A 35 11.26 15.01 19.06
CA GLN A 35 9.98 14.51 19.59
C GLN A 35 9.07 15.63 20.05
N ALA A 36 9.60 16.65 20.72
CA ALA A 36 8.83 17.81 21.17
C ALA A 36 8.25 18.60 19.98
N LEU A 37 9.03 18.81 18.91
CA LEU A 37 8.58 19.43 17.68
C LEU A 37 7.43 18.64 17.02
N VAL A 38 7.56 17.33 16.93
CA VAL A 38 6.51 16.47 16.35
C VAL A 38 5.26 16.45 17.23
N ARG A 39 5.42 16.45 18.57
CA ARG A 39 4.28 16.49 19.50
C ARG A 39 3.52 17.80 19.44
N SER A 40 4.18 18.92 19.20
CA SER A 40 3.54 20.24 19.05
C SER A 40 2.79 20.38 17.73
N ALA A 41 3.08 19.52 16.73
CA ALA A 41 2.36 19.52 15.48
C ALA A 41 0.96 18.95 15.67
N SER A 42 -0.04 19.63 15.09
CA SER A 42 -1.43 19.20 15.08
C SER A 42 -1.96 19.15 13.64
N GLY A 43 -2.92 18.30 13.41
CA GLY A 43 -3.70 18.20 12.18
C GLY A 43 -5.18 18.11 12.53
N GLU A 44 -6.04 18.06 11.53
CA GLU A 44 -7.47 17.92 11.78
C GLU A 44 -7.81 16.45 12.09
N ASP A 45 -7.56 15.54 11.15
CA ASP A 45 -7.88 14.12 11.31
C ASP A 45 -6.64 13.28 11.60
N TYR A 46 -5.52 13.57 10.93
CA TYR A 46 -4.28 12.83 11.14
C TYR A 46 -3.03 13.63 10.73
N LEU A 47 -1.91 13.26 11.31
CA LEU A 47 -0.58 13.61 10.79
C LEU A 47 -0.04 12.44 9.99
N SER A 48 0.72 12.74 8.94
CA SER A 48 1.39 11.75 8.11
C SER A 48 2.86 12.05 7.93
N VAL A 49 3.65 11.00 7.77
CA VAL A 49 5.06 11.10 7.38
C VAL A 49 5.38 10.01 6.36
N SER A 50 6.23 10.35 5.39
CA SER A 50 6.87 9.37 4.50
C SER A 50 8.37 9.52 4.62
N PHE A 51 9.08 8.41 4.81
CA PHE A 51 10.52 8.39 5.05
C PHE A 51 11.15 7.13 4.45
N GLY A 52 12.46 7.18 4.16
CA GLY A 52 13.24 5.99 3.87
C GLY A 52 13.32 5.14 5.15
N TYR A 53 12.86 3.87 5.05
CA TYR A 53 12.80 3.01 6.22
C TYR A 53 14.19 2.66 6.72
N THR A 54 14.45 2.98 7.98
CA THR A 54 15.50 2.43 8.82
C THR A 54 14.91 2.16 10.20
N ASP A 55 15.47 1.20 10.94
CA ASP A 55 15.00 0.88 12.30
C ASP A 55 15.11 2.08 13.25
N GLU A 56 16.13 2.92 13.07
CA GLU A 56 16.33 4.12 13.89
C GLU A 56 15.23 5.16 13.63
N LEU A 57 14.94 5.47 12.36
CA LEU A 57 13.89 6.41 11.98
C LEU A 57 12.50 5.87 12.37
N TRP A 58 12.27 4.57 12.20
CA TRP A 58 11.01 3.98 12.62
C TRP A 58 10.80 4.09 14.13
N ARG A 59 11.81 3.77 14.95
CA ARG A 59 11.73 3.95 16.42
C ARG A 59 11.41 5.39 16.80
N PHE A 60 12.04 6.37 16.14
CA PHE A 60 11.74 7.79 16.38
C PHE A 60 10.26 8.11 16.12
N TRP A 61 9.71 7.73 14.96
CA TRP A 61 8.32 7.98 14.62
C TRP A 61 7.35 7.22 15.53
N GLN A 62 7.68 5.99 15.88
CA GLN A 62 6.89 5.18 16.81
C GLN A 62 6.81 5.84 18.20
N GLN A 63 7.92 6.36 18.72
CA GLN A 63 7.95 7.12 19.98
C GLN A 63 7.17 8.43 19.89
N CYS A 64 6.98 9.01 18.71
CA CYS A 64 6.12 10.14 18.46
C CYS A 64 4.64 9.78 18.29
N GLY A 65 4.25 8.51 18.48
CA GLY A 65 2.86 8.04 18.40
C GLY A 65 2.38 7.73 16.97
N PHE A 66 3.30 7.56 16.02
CA PHE A 66 2.95 7.16 14.66
C PHE A 66 2.81 5.64 14.55
N VAL A 67 1.92 5.22 13.67
CA VAL A 67 1.65 3.82 13.32
C VAL A 67 2.08 3.59 11.87
N LEU A 68 2.82 2.54 11.62
CA LEU A 68 3.22 2.15 10.26
C LEU A 68 1.99 1.65 9.50
N VAL A 69 1.72 2.26 8.34
CA VAL A 69 0.52 1.98 7.53
C VAL A 69 0.83 1.51 6.12
N ARG A 70 2.06 1.74 5.65
CA ARG A 70 2.49 1.31 4.32
C ARG A 70 4.00 1.13 4.25
N MET A 71 4.41 0.12 3.49
CA MET A 71 5.78 -0.07 3.01
C MET A 71 5.77 -0.08 1.48
N GLY A 72 6.69 0.64 0.86
CA GLY A 72 6.87 0.63 -0.59
C GLY A 72 7.46 -0.70 -1.07
N SER A 73 7.34 -0.96 -2.36
CA SER A 73 7.82 -2.18 -3.01
C SER A 73 9.12 -1.99 -3.80
N HIS A 74 9.68 -0.79 -3.76
CA HIS A 74 10.92 -0.45 -4.44
C HIS A 74 11.85 0.32 -3.51
N ARG A 75 13.15 0.08 -3.64
CA ARG A 75 14.17 0.89 -3.00
C ARG A 75 14.33 2.21 -3.75
N GLU A 76 14.39 3.30 -3.01
CA GLU A 76 14.68 4.61 -3.58
C GLU A 76 16.14 4.67 -4.05
N ALA A 77 16.37 5.18 -5.24
CA ALA A 77 17.72 5.28 -5.82
C ALA A 77 18.67 6.16 -5.00
N SER A 78 18.11 7.17 -4.30
CA SER A 78 18.90 8.12 -3.50
C SER A 78 19.33 7.60 -2.14
N SER A 79 18.49 6.78 -1.49
CA SER A 79 18.73 6.31 -0.11
C SER A 79 19.01 4.82 -0.03
N GLY A 80 18.69 4.05 -1.06
CA GLY A 80 18.73 2.60 -1.03
C GLY A 80 17.68 1.96 -0.10
N CYS A 81 16.81 2.77 0.51
CA CYS A 81 15.81 2.33 1.47
C CYS A 81 14.44 2.16 0.81
N TYR A 82 13.60 1.30 1.36
CA TYR A 82 12.17 1.27 1.02
C TYR A 82 11.48 2.49 1.63
N THR A 83 10.53 3.08 0.90
CA THR A 83 9.70 4.17 1.45
C THR A 83 8.69 3.60 2.43
N ALA A 84 8.71 4.08 3.66
CA ALA A 84 7.68 3.82 4.66
C ALA A 84 6.72 5.01 4.77
N MET A 85 5.47 4.73 5.13
CA MET A 85 4.49 5.74 5.49
C MET A 85 3.90 5.40 6.85
N ALA A 86 3.84 6.41 7.72
CA ALA A 86 3.24 6.27 9.04
C ALA A 86 2.24 7.41 9.29
N LEU A 87 1.22 7.12 10.10
CA LEU A 87 0.17 8.06 10.49
C LEU A 87 0.09 8.17 12.00
N ARG A 88 -0.25 9.37 12.48
CA ARG A 88 -0.67 9.63 13.86
C ARG A 88 -2.08 10.18 13.85
N PRO A 89 -3.08 9.46 14.39
CA PRO A 89 -4.47 9.91 14.38
C PRO A 89 -4.65 11.12 15.31
N GLN A 90 -5.56 12.02 14.93
CA GLN A 90 -5.91 13.23 15.68
C GLN A 90 -7.42 13.31 15.97
N SER A 91 -8.24 12.59 15.20
CA SER A 91 -9.69 12.48 15.34
C SER A 91 -10.13 11.03 15.40
N GLU A 92 -11.42 10.77 15.68
CA GLU A 92 -11.99 9.42 15.61
C GLU A 92 -11.91 8.85 14.19
N ALA A 93 -12.24 9.67 13.17
CA ALA A 93 -12.12 9.27 11.78
C ALA A 93 -10.67 8.96 11.38
N GLY A 94 -9.71 9.75 11.90
CA GLY A 94 -8.28 9.47 11.75
C GLY A 94 -7.85 8.16 12.41
N ARG A 95 -8.42 7.80 13.58
CA ARG A 95 -8.18 6.51 14.24
C ARG A 95 -8.69 5.34 13.38
N GLN A 96 -9.89 5.44 12.85
CA GLN A 96 -10.47 4.42 11.96
C GLN A 96 -9.60 4.21 10.73
N LEU A 97 -9.13 5.29 10.09
CA LEU A 97 -8.20 5.21 8.96
C LEU A 97 -6.91 4.49 9.35
N CYS A 98 -6.29 4.86 10.46
CA CYS A 98 -5.06 4.24 10.94
C CYS A 98 -5.23 2.75 11.21
N GLU A 99 -6.32 2.35 11.86
CA GLU A 99 -6.60 0.94 12.18
C GLU A 99 -6.90 0.11 10.93
N GLN A 100 -7.61 0.66 9.96
CA GLN A 100 -7.86 -0.01 8.67
C GLN A 100 -6.54 -0.21 7.91
N ALA A 101 -5.72 0.84 7.79
CA ALA A 101 -4.46 0.78 7.07
C ALA A 101 -3.45 -0.16 7.75
N LYS A 102 -3.39 -0.16 9.09
CA LYS A 102 -2.57 -1.07 9.88
C LYS A 102 -2.97 -2.54 9.69
N ARG A 103 -4.29 -2.84 9.77
CA ARG A 103 -4.80 -4.20 9.52
C ARG A 103 -4.44 -4.69 8.13
N ARG A 104 -4.60 -3.82 7.13
CA ARG A 104 -4.24 -4.14 5.75
C ARG A 104 -2.75 -4.44 5.61
N LEU A 105 -1.87 -3.60 6.18
CA LEU A 105 -0.44 -3.84 6.15
C LEU A 105 -0.06 -5.17 6.83
N LYS A 106 -0.64 -5.50 8.00
CA LYS A 106 -0.44 -6.80 8.67
C LYS A 106 -0.89 -7.97 7.79
N ARG A 107 -2.06 -7.83 7.17
CA ARG A 107 -2.62 -8.86 6.29
C ARG A 107 -1.76 -9.12 5.06
N ASP A 108 -1.06 -8.11 4.56
CA ASP A 108 -0.22 -8.18 3.36
C ASP A 108 1.26 -8.42 3.66
N ALA A 109 1.68 -8.27 4.91
CA ALA A 109 3.09 -8.21 5.30
C ALA A 109 3.91 -9.43 4.88
N ARG A 110 3.35 -10.64 4.95
CA ARG A 110 4.02 -11.87 4.52
C ARG A 110 4.43 -11.82 3.05
N VAL A 111 3.46 -11.48 2.17
CA VAL A 111 3.69 -11.41 0.72
C VAL A 111 4.60 -10.25 0.37
N LEU A 112 4.39 -9.08 0.97
CA LEU A 112 5.22 -7.91 0.72
C LEU A 112 6.67 -8.13 1.22
N SER A 113 6.87 -8.82 2.34
CA SER A 113 8.21 -9.16 2.84
C SER A 113 8.93 -10.11 1.87
N ALA A 114 8.24 -11.12 1.39
CA ALA A 114 8.79 -12.04 0.39
C ALA A 114 9.11 -11.33 -0.94
N TRP A 115 8.21 -10.45 -1.38
CA TRP A 115 8.41 -9.66 -2.60
C TRP A 115 9.58 -8.68 -2.50
N ASN A 116 9.72 -8.00 -1.38
CA ASN A 116 10.80 -7.03 -1.13
C ASN A 116 12.14 -7.70 -0.79
N GLY A 117 12.14 -8.96 -0.36
CA GLY A 117 13.32 -9.63 0.18
C GLY A 117 13.71 -9.12 1.58
N GLU A 118 12.85 -8.35 2.23
CA GLU A 118 13.08 -7.79 3.58
C GLU A 118 11.82 -7.90 4.42
N LYS A 119 12.01 -8.23 5.70
CA LYS A 119 10.90 -8.33 6.64
C LYS A 119 10.29 -6.96 6.93
N ILE A 120 8.97 -6.83 6.72
CA ILE A 120 8.21 -5.67 7.18
C ILE A 120 8.02 -5.79 8.69
N PRO A 121 8.25 -4.71 9.47
CA PRO A 121 8.27 -4.75 10.93
C PRO A 121 6.87 -4.68 11.55
N VAL A 122 5.99 -5.57 11.11
CA VAL A 122 4.65 -5.76 11.65
C VAL A 122 4.37 -7.24 11.88
N GLU A 123 3.39 -7.53 12.71
CA GLU A 123 2.92 -8.91 12.89
C GLU A 123 2.33 -9.47 11.60
N ASP A 124 2.53 -10.75 11.39
CA ASP A 124 1.93 -11.47 10.26
C ASP A 124 0.44 -11.71 10.54
N GLY A 125 -0.40 -11.10 9.75
CA GLY A 125 -1.85 -11.27 9.76
C GLY A 125 -2.37 -11.86 8.45
N TRP A 126 -1.59 -12.72 7.79
CA TRP A 126 -1.93 -13.27 6.49
C TRP A 126 -3.28 -14.00 6.49
N GLU A 127 -4.09 -13.64 5.51
CA GLU A 127 -5.34 -14.32 5.17
C GLU A 127 -5.33 -14.60 3.66
N ALA A 128 -5.62 -15.85 3.28
CA ALA A 128 -5.61 -16.26 1.88
C ALA A 128 -6.88 -15.87 1.11
N THR A 129 -7.96 -15.57 1.83
CA THR A 129 -9.27 -15.22 1.24
C THR A 129 -9.30 -13.78 0.74
N LEU A 130 -9.96 -13.54 -0.39
CA LEU A 130 -10.20 -12.20 -0.91
C LEU A 130 -11.23 -11.45 -0.05
N ASN A 131 -10.94 -10.19 0.28
CA ASN A 131 -11.88 -9.29 0.92
C ASN A 131 -12.23 -8.11 -0.03
N ASN A 132 -13.07 -7.17 0.45
CA ASN A 132 -13.49 -6.03 -0.36
C ASN A 132 -12.31 -5.17 -0.83
N ASP A 133 -11.28 -5.00 0.01
CA ASP A 133 -10.10 -4.22 -0.36
C ASP A 133 -9.32 -4.90 -1.49
N ASP A 134 -9.19 -6.22 -1.45
CA ASP A 134 -8.54 -6.99 -2.53
C ASP A 134 -9.31 -6.84 -3.85
N TRP A 135 -10.64 -6.89 -3.81
CA TRP A 135 -11.48 -6.69 -4.99
C TRP A 135 -11.27 -5.32 -5.61
N LEU A 136 -11.21 -4.26 -4.82
CA LEU A 136 -10.93 -2.90 -5.30
C LEU A 136 -9.53 -2.80 -5.90
N GLU A 137 -8.53 -3.44 -5.30
CA GLU A 137 -7.16 -3.45 -5.84
C GLU A 137 -7.07 -4.20 -7.15
N LEU A 138 -7.68 -5.38 -7.22
CA LEU A 138 -7.69 -6.21 -8.43
C LEU A 138 -8.40 -5.51 -9.58
N ALA A 139 -9.57 -4.91 -9.33
CA ALA A 139 -10.28 -4.12 -10.32
C ALA A 139 -9.47 -2.87 -10.74
N GLY A 140 -8.85 -2.18 -9.79
CA GLY A 140 -7.96 -1.05 -10.08
C GLY A 140 -6.74 -1.44 -10.91
N PHE A 141 -6.19 -2.64 -10.71
CA PHE A 141 -5.11 -3.17 -11.54
C PHE A 141 -5.60 -3.58 -12.92
N ALA A 142 -6.71 -4.31 -13.01
CA ALA A 142 -7.25 -4.83 -14.27
C ALA A 142 -7.77 -3.71 -15.20
N PHE A 143 -8.51 -2.74 -14.66
CA PHE A 143 -9.29 -1.77 -15.45
C PHE A 143 -8.81 -0.32 -15.34
N ALA A 144 -7.89 -0.02 -14.42
CA ALA A 144 -7.36 1.32 -14.24
C ALA A 144 -5.81 1.33 -14.33
N HIS A 145 -5.18 2.29 -13.67
CA HIS A 145 -3.72 2.48 -13.73
C HIS A 145 -2.99 2.04 -12.46
N ARG A 146 -3.62 1.21 -11.60
CA ARG A 146 -2.95 0.70 -10.40
C ARG A 146 -1.71 -0.11 -10.79
N ALA A 147 -0.61 0.13 -10.09
CA ALA A 147 0.65 -0.54 -10.37
C ALA A 147 0.62 -2.02 -9.92
N PHE A 148 1.29 -2.90 -10.65
CA PHE A 148 1.45 -4.32 -10.30
C PHE A 148 2.03 -4.48 -8.89
N SER A 149 3.12 -3.78 -8.61
CA SER A 149 3.84 -3.87 -7.33
C SER A 149 3.02 -3.46 -6.10
N THR A 150 1.97 -2.65 -6.29
CA THR A 150 1.05 -2.29 -5.21
C THR A 150 -0.14 -3.22 -5.09
N SER A 151 -0.24 -4.20 -5.96
CA SER A 151 -1.35 -5.18 -6.03
C SER A 151 -0.89 -6.62 -5.75
N VAL A 152 0.40 -6.81 -5.45
CA VAL A 152 1.03 -8.14 -5.32
C VAL A 152 0.32 -9.03 -4.30
N ALA A 153 -0.08 -8.50 -3.14
CA ALA A 153 -0.76 -9.28 -2.12
C ALA A 153 -2.16 -9.74 -2.57
N ALA A 154 -2.95 -8.84 -3.18
CA ALA A 154 -4.26 -9.18 -3.73
C ALA A 154 -4.15 -10.17 -4.90
N LEU A 155 -3.16 -9.99 -5.79
CA LEU A 155 -2.88 -10.93 -6.89
C LEU A 155 -2.45 -12.30 -6.37
N THR A 156 -1.68 -12.38 -5.29
CA THR A 156 -1.34 -13.65 -4.64
C THR A 156 -2.60 -14.37 -4.14
N ARG A 157 -3.51 -13.66 -3.47
CA ARG A 157 -4.79 -14.22 -3.02
C ARG A 157 -5.66 -14.69 -4.18
N LEU A 158 -5.70 -13.90 -5.26
CA LEU A 158 -6.41 -14.28 -6.49
C LEU A 158 -5.91 -15.61 -7.03
N LEU A 159 -4.59 -15.78 -7.18
CA LEU A 159 -3.97 -17.00 -7.68
C LEU A 159 -4.20 -18.23 -6.78
N LEU A 160 -4.43 -18.00 -5.47
CA LEU A 160 -4.80 -19.08 -4.54
C LEU A 160 -6.29 -19.43 -4.58
N THR A 161 -7.13 -18.52 -5.07
CA THR A 161 -8.59 -18.65 -5.07
C THR A 161 -9.10 -19.25 -6.37
N VAL A 162 -8.48 -18.93 -7.52
CA VAL A 162 -8.95 -19.36 -8.84
C VAL A 162 -8.25 -20.64 -9.30
N ASP A 163 -9.02 -21.54 -9.89
CA ASP A 163 -8.51 -22.72 -10.59
C ASP A 163 -8.49 -22.44 -12.12
N MET A 164 -7.62 -21.50 -12.51
CA MET A 164 -7.44 -21.10 -13.91
C MET A 164 -5.96 -21.07 -14.27
N PRO A 165 -5.62 -21.40 -15.53
CA PRO A 165 -4.27 -21.18 -16.04
C PRO A 165 -4.06 -19.68 -16.28
N LEU A 166 -3.30 -19.02 -15.40
CA LEU A 166 -2.92 -17.62 -15.52
C LEU A 166 -1.39 -17.55 -15.68
N PRO A 167 -0.85 -17.95 -16.84
CA PRO A 167 0.57 -18.22 -17.01
C PRO A 167 1.43 -16.96 -16.83
N ALA A 168 1.00 -15.81 -17.33
CA ALA A 168 1.75 -14.57 -17.19
C ALA A 168 1.78 -14.09 -15.73
N LEU A 169 0.64 -14.12 -15.01
CA LEU A 169 0.57 -13.78 -13.60
C LEU A 169 1.43 -14.73 -12.76
N ARG A 170 1.29 -16.04 -12.93
CA ARG A 170 2.08 -17.05 -12.20
C ARG A 170 3.57 -16.90 -12.49
N GLY A 171 3.95 -16.77 -13.77
CA GLY A 171 5.33 -16.56 -14.17
C GLY A 171 5.93 -15.29 -13.57
N LYS A 172 5.19 -14.18 -13.58
CA LYS A 172 5.63 -12.92 -12.99
C LYS A 172 5.80 -13.01 -11.47
N MET A 173 4.91 -13.69 -10.78
CA MET A 173 4.98 -13.89 -9.31
C MET A 173 6.15 -14.83 -8.92
N GLU A 174 6.51 -15.77 -9.78
CA GLU A 174 7.65 -16.67 -9.61
C GLU A 174 8.99 -16.03 -10.03
N GLY A 175 8.98 -14.78 -10.49
CA GLY A 175 10.18 -14.07 -10.93
C GLY A 175 10.72 -14.52 -12.29
N LYS A 176 9.91 -15.25 -13.08
CA LYS A 176 10.30 -15.62 -14.46
C LYS A 176 10.40 -14.37 -15.32
N VAL A 177 11.47 -14.31 -16.11
CA VAL A 177 11.67 -13.25 -17.10
C VAL A 177 10.95 -13.67 -18.38
N GLU A 178 10.00 -12.85 -18.83
CA GLU A 178 9.36 -13.03 -20.12
C GLU A 178 10.10 -12.23 -21.20
N ASP A 179 10.27 -12.85 -22.36
CA ASP A 179 10.91 -12.25 -23.54
C ASP A 179 9.93 -11.37 -24.34
N VAL A 180 9.13 -10.58 -23.61
CA VAL A 180 8.15 -9.66 -24.18
C VAL A 180 8.34 -8.27 -23.60
N GLY A 181 8.03 -7.24 -24.41
CA GLY A 181 8.14 -5.85 -23.96
C GLY A 181 7.27 -5.55 -22.73
N ARG A 182 7.77 -4.69 -21.83
CA ARG A 182 7.10 -4.33 -20.57
C ARG A 182 5.63 -3.94 -20.74
N LYS A 183 5.29 -3.20 -21.81
CA LYS A 183 3.90 -2.75 -22.08
C LYS A 183 3.00 -3.93 -22.44
N ALA A 184 3.49 -4.85 -23.27
CA ALA A 184 2.74 -6.05 -23.68
C ALA A 184 2.53 -6.98 -22.48
N LEU A 185 3.57 -7.22 -21.67
CA LEU A 185 3.46 -8.00 -20.45
C LEU A 185 2.41 -7.41 -19.50
N LEU A 186 2.45 -6.10 -19.25
CA LEU A 186 1.48 -5.45 -18.37
C LEU A 186 0.04 -5.59 -18.89
N ALA A 187 -0.17 -5.49 -20.19
CA ALA A 187 -1.49 -5.70 -20.80
C ALA A 187 -1.99 -7.12 -20.58
N THR A 188 -1.12 -8.12 -20.77
CA THR A 188 -1.44 -9.53 -20.52
C THR A 188 -1.77 -9.79 -19.05
N LEU A 189 -0.97 -9.27 -18.13
CA LEU A 189 -1.21 -9.40 -16.67
C LEU A 189 -2.58 -8.81 -16.26
N ARG A 190 -2.93 -7.66 -16.80
CA ARG A 190 -4.25 -7.02 -16.57
C ARG A 190 -5.39 -7.85 -17.16
N SER A 191 -5.21 -8.36 -18.38
CA SER A 191 -6.21 -9.21 -19.03
C SER A 191 -6.46 -10.51 -18.25
N GLU A 192 -5.39 -11.19 -17.81
CA GLU A 192 -5.53 -12.40 -16.98
C GLU A 192 -6.22 -12.09 -15.64
N THR A 193 -5.89 -10.95 -15.01
CA THR A 193 -6.56 -10.53 -13.78
C THR A 193 -8.05 -10.27 -14.01
N ALA A 194 -8.41 -9.57 -15.09
CA ALA A 194 -9.81 -9.31 -15.45
C ALA A 194 -10.59 -10.62 -15.63
N GLN A 195 -10.05 -11.55 -16.41
CA GLN A 195 -10.66 -12.86 -16.63
C GLN A 195 -10.86 -13.64 -15.33
N ALA A 196 -9.87 -13.61 -14.44
CA ALA A 196 -9.93 -14.29 -13.15
C ALA A 196 -11.03 -13.73 -12.24
N ILE A 197 -11.11 -12.42 -12.06
CA ILE A 197 -12.15 -11.80 -11.22
C ILE A 197 -13.55 -11.91 -11.85
N GLU A 198 -13.66 -11.85 -13.17
CA GLU A 198 -14.92 -12.13 -13.87
C GLU A 198 -15.41 -13.56 -13.64
N SER A 199 -14.51 -14.53 -13.61
CA SER A 199 -14.86 -15.94 -13.34
C SER A 199 -15.33 -16.20 -11.92
N LEU A 200 -14.86 -15.39 -10.95
CA LEU A 200 -15.23 -15.52 -9.53
C LEU A 200 -16.59 -14.91 -9.21
N ASP A 201 -16.82 -13.69 -9.68
CA ASP A 201 -18.07 -12.95 -9.44
C ASP A 201 -18.27 -11.90 -10.55
N TYR A 202 -18.93 -12.35 -11.62
CA TYR A 202 -19.15 -11.50 -12.79
C TYR A 202 -19.94 -10.22 -12.47
N PRO A 203 -21.09 -10.25 -11.75
CA PRO A 203 -21.83 -9.03 -11.42
C PRO A 203 -21.00 -8.03 -10.63
N ARG A 204 -20.26 -8.48 -9.64
CA ARG A 204 -19.36 -7.64 -8.83
C ARG A 204 -18.25 -7.03 -9.67
N CYS A 205 -17.64 -7.82 -10.54
CA CYS A 205 -16.60 -7.35 -11.44
C CYS A 205 -17.10 -6.27 -12.38
N GLN A 206 -18.29 -6.43 -12.97
CA GLN A 206 -18.89 -5.43 -13.84
C GLN A 206 -19.22 -4.13 -13.09
N GLN A 207 -19.78 -4.22 -11.89
CA GLN A 207 -20.06 -3.04 -11.05
C GLN A 207 -18.78 -2.26 -10.73
N LEU A 208 -17.71 -2.93 -10.32
CA LEU A 208 -16.43 -2.29 -10.04
C LEU A 208 -15.81 -1.64 -11.28
N LYS A 209 -15.96 -2.26 -12.45
CA LYS A 209 -15.50 -1.72 -13.72
C LYS A 209 -16.25 -0.45 -14.09
N GLU A 210 -17.55 -0.43 -13.92
CA GLU A 210 -18.40 0.75 -14.16
C GLU A 210 -18.03 1.89 -13.20
N ASP A 211 -17.87 1.61 -11.91
CA ASP A 211 -17.49 2.59 -10.90
C ASP A 211 -16.13 3.23 -11.24
N ILE A 212 -15.14 2.42 -11.64
CA ILE A 212 -13.81 2.90 -12.04
C ILE A 212 -13.90 3.79 -13.29
N LEU A 213 -14.68 3.40 -14.29
CA LEU A 213 -14.86 4.19 -15.50
C LEU A 213 -15.53 5.54 -15.19
N GLN A 214 -16.55 5.57 -14.34
CA GLN A 214 -17.20 6.82 -13.91
C GLN A 214 -16.19 7.74 -13.21
N TRP A 215 -15.33 7.22 -12.32
CA TRP A 215 -14.33 8.05 -11.64
C TRP A 215 -13.27 8.63 -12.59
N GLN A 216 -12.96 7.97 -13.70
CA GLN A 216 -12.04 8.49 -14.71
C GLN A 216 -12.63 9.65 -15.54
N PHE A 217 -13.95 9.73 -15.66
CA PHE A 217 -14.62 10.84 -16.36
C PHE A 217 -14.70 12.14 -15.54
N PHE A 218 -14.45 12.09 -14.24
CA PHE A 218 -14.48 13.25 -13.35
C PHE A 218 -13.07 13.81 -13.00
N GLN A 219 -12.00 13.29 -13.62
CA GLN A 219 -10.65 13.81 -13.54
C GLN A 219 -10.27 14.61 -14.78
#